data_0730330fdfe2e0202347c4c3474702b6
#
_entry.id   0730330fdfe2e0202347c4c3474702b6
#
_cell.length_a   1.000
_cell.length_b   1.000
_cell.length_c   1.000
_cell.angle_alpha   90.00
_cell.angle_beta   90.00
_cell.angle_gamma   90.00
#
_symmetry.space_group_name_H-M   'P 1'
#
loop_
_entity.id
_entity.type
_entity.pdbx_description
1 polymer ?
#
loop_
_entity_poly.entity_id
_entity_poly.type
_entity_poly.pdbx_seq_one_letter_code
_entity_poly.pdbx_strand_id
1 'polypeptide(L)'
;EDIANNAETINNVRLWDHQPLLDTFGQIQEIRTYYEFASVDNDRYVVDGEYRQTMVSTRELNSQNLPNQSWINEHLQYTHGFGVALGPVNQVTQEGLPVLFIQDLPPTSRTDLSIDQPSIYFGELSNNYVVVNTNTDEFHYPEGDDNVSSRYDGTGGLELGGMLRRLLFSLRFQSYEILVSGQLNSDSRIIFHRNISDRVATIAPFLRYDADPYLVIADGRLYWMRDAYTTT
;
A
#
# COMPACT_ATOMS: atom_id res chain seq x y z
N GLU A 1 -13.52 -4.19 -41.18
CA GLU A 1 -14.70 -3.45 -40.64
C GLU A 1 -14.88 -3.74 -39.12
N ASP A 2 -14.77 -5.01 -38.70
CA ASP A 2 -15.04 -5.40 -37.29
C ASP A 2 -13.99 -4.86 -36.31
N ILE A 3 -12.71 -4.76 -36.69
CA ILE A 3 -11.65 -4.22 -35.84
C ILE A 3 -11.84 -2.73 -35.58
N ALA A 4 -12.15 -1.96 -36.64
CA ALA A 4 -12.34 -0.52 -36.52
C ALA A 4 -13.58 -0.15 -35.67
N ASN A 5 -14.61 -1.01 -35.69
CA ASN A 5 -15.85 -0.82 -34.94
C ASN A 5 -15.75 -1.28 -33.48
N ASN A 6 -14.66 -1.97 -33.10
CA ASN A 6 -14.42 -2.50 -31.75
C ASN A 6 -13.09 -1.97 -31.16
N ALA A 7 -12.68 -0.77 -31.52
CA ALA A 7 -11.44 -0.17 -31.10
C ALA A 7 -11.30 -0.11 -29.55
N GLU A 8 -12.38 0.23 -28.84
CA GLU A 8 -12.38 0.27 -27.38
C GLU A 8 -12.13 -1.11 -26.74
N THR A 9 -12.72 -2.17 -27.29
CA THR A 9 -12.44 -3.54 -26.82
C THR A 9 -11.00 -3.95 -27.12
N ILE A 10 -10.52 -3.67 -28.34
CA ILE A 10 -9.17 -4.03 -28.77
C ILE A 10 -8.11 -3.29 -27.94
N ASN A 11 -8.35 -2.00 -27.67
CA ASN A 11 -7.47 -1.17 -26.86
C ASN A 11 -7.40 -1.60 -25.38
N ASN A 12 -8.25 -2.56 -24.97
CA ASN A 12 -8.30 -3.08 -23.59
C ASN A 12 -8.07 -4.61 -23.53
N VAL A 13 -7.61 -5.22 -24.62
CA VAL A 13 -7.20 -6.63 -24.61
C VAL A 13 -5.93 -6.79 -23.79
N ARG A 14 -6.00 -7.58 -22.72
CA ARG A 14 -4.89 -7.79 -21.79
C ARG A 14 -3.74 -8.55 -22.47
N LEU A 15 -2.56 -7.95 -22.48
CA LEU A 15 -1.30 -8.55 -22.91
C LEU A 15 -0.51 -9.12 -21.73
N TRP A 16 -0.51 -8.39 -20.61
CA TRP A 16 0.25 -8.77 -19.42
C TRP A 16 -0.50 -9.80 -18.57
N ASP A 17 0.19 -10.84 -18.16
CA ASP A 17 -0.23 -11.69 -17.04
C ASP A 17 0.24 -11.07 -15.73
N HIS A 18 -0.56 -11.24 -14.66
CA HIS A 18 -0.29 -10.61 -13.35
C HIS A 18 1.04 -11.11 -12.74
N GLN A 19 1.37 -12.40 -12.79
CA GLN A 19 2.59 -12.91 -12.17
C GLN A 19 3.89 -12.41 -12.84
N PRO A 20 4.09 -12.51 -14.17
CA PRO A 20 5.24 -11.91 -14.81
C PRO A 20 5.32 -10.38 -14.65
N LEU A 21 4.17 -9.70 -14.55
CA LEU A 21 4.14 -8.27 -14.32
C LEU A 21 4.54 -7.92 -12.88
N LEU A 22 4.12 -8.69 -11.89
CA LEU A 22 4.55 -8.56 -10.50
C LEU A 22 6.07 -8.66 -10.37
N ASP A 23 6.66 -9.70 -10.99
CA ASP A 23 8.12 -9.90 -11.01
C ASP A 23 8.83 -8.71 -11.68
N THR A 24 8.23 -8.16 -12.74
CA THR A 24 8.78 -6.99 -13.43
C THR A 24 8.67 -5.73 -12.56
N PHE A 25 7.54 -5.50 -11.89
CA PHE A 25 7.40 -4.36 -10.95
C PHE A 25 8.42 -4.45 -9.83
N GLY A 26 8.66 -5.64 -9.26
CA GLY A 26 9.72 -5.88 -8.29
C GLY A 26 11.09 -5.45 -8.83
N GLN A 27 11.42 -5.80 -10.06
CA GLN A 27 12.73 -5.46 -10.66
C GLN A 27 12.91 -3.98 -10.98
N ILE A 28 11.86 -3.28 -11.47
CA ILE A 28 12.00 -1.92 -12.00
C ILE A 28 11.44 -0.83 -11.08
N GLN A 29 10.58 -1.17 -10.12
CA GLN A 29 9.87 -0.22 -9.26
C GLN A 29 9.99 -0.49 -7.76
N GLU A 30 10.66 -1.56 -7.30
CA GLU A 30 10.89 -1.82 -5.88
C GLU A 30 11.78 -0.75 -5.22
N ILE A 31 12.85 -0.34 -5.91
CA ILE A 31 13.76 0.78 -5.58
C ILE A 31 14.61 0.51 -4.32
N ARG A 32 14.05 -0.08 -3.27
CA ARG A 32 14.72 -0.48 -2.02
C ARG A 32 14.26 -1.88 -1.61
N THR A 33 15.13 -2.64 -0.99
CA THR A 33 14.90 -4.05 -0.59
C THR A 33 13.79 -4.24 0.44
N TYR A 34 13.42 -3.20 1.16
CA TYR A 34 12.32 -3.23 2.14
C TYR A 34 10.96 -2.85 1.55
N TYR A 35 10.90 -2.46 0.27
CA TYR A 35 9.65 -2.34 -0.46
C TYR A 35 9.35 -3.63 -1.22
N GLU A 36 8.10 -3.96 -1.33
CA GLU A 36 7.63 -5.17 -2.00
C GLU A 36 6.24 -4.93 -2.61
N PHE A 37 5.98 -5.57 -3.74
CA PHE A 37 4.67 -5.62 -4.37
C PHE A 37 4.05 -6.97 -4.05
N ALA A 38 2.86 -6.99 -3.40
CA ALA A 38 2.20 -8.23 -2.98
C ALA A 38 1.44 -8.90 -4.11
N SER A 39 0.72 -8.11 -4.88
CA SER A 39 -0.18 -8.55 -5.95
C SER A 39 -0.21 -7.53 -7.09
N VAL A 40 -0.83 -7.90 -8.20
CA VAL A 40 -1.15 -6.98 -9.29
C VAL A 40 -2.63 -7.09 -9.60
N ASP A 41 -3.37 -6.02 -9.36
CA ASP A 41 -4.81 -5.94 -9.55
C ASP A 41 -5.19 -5.38 -10.91
N ASN A 42 -6.33 -5.81 -11.44
CA ASN A 42 -6.93 -5.24 -12.64
C ASN A 42 -8.01 -4.23 -12.25
N ASP A 43 -7.92 -3.03 -12.78
CA ASP A 43 -8.96 -2.02 -12.63
C ASP A 43 -9.17 -1.23 -13.93
N ARG A 44 -10.14 -0.36 -13.94
CA ARG A 44 -10.54 0.41 -15.12
C ARG A 44 -10.73 1.87 -14.76
N TYR A 45 -10.03 2.72 -15.50
CA TYR A 45 -10.08 4.18 -15.33
C TYR A 45 -10.38 4.88 -16.65
N VAL A 46 -10.92 6.08 -16.56
CA VAL A 46 -10.89 7.03 -17.68
C VAL A 46 -9.55 7.76 -17.55
N VAL A 47 -8.65 7.53 -18.48
CA VAL A 47 -7.30 8.09 -18.51
C VAL A 47 -7.18 9.00 -19.73
N ASP A 48 -6.89 10.29 -19.52
CA ASP A 48 -6.83 11.31 -20.58
C ASP A 48 -8.06 11.28 -21.50
N GLY A 49 -9.24 11.03 -20.90
CA GLY A 49 -10.53 10.98 -21.60
C GLY A 49 -10.82 9.66 -22.31
N GLU A 50 -9.96 8.65 -22.22
CA GLU A 50 -10.19 7.34 -22.80
C GLU A 50 -10.40 6.26 -21.73
N TYR A 51 -11.34 5.36 -21.95
CA TYR A 51 -11.56 4.20 -21.09
C TYR A 51 -10.42 3.18 -21.25
N ARG A 52 -9.68 2.94 -20.16
CA ARG A 52 -8.50 2.08 -20.14
C ARG A 52 -8.62 1.03 -19.03
N GLN A 53 -8.37 -0.21 -19.40
CA GLN A 53 -8.07 -1.25 -18.43
C GLN A 53 -6.60 -1.15 -18.03
N THR A 54 -6.36 -1.20 -16.72
CA THR A 54 -5.04 -1.02 -16.13
C THR A 54 -4.69 -2.17 -15.21
N MET A 55 -3.41 -2.29 -14.93
CA MET A 55 -2.87 -3.15 -13.86
C MET A 55 -2.17 -2.26 -12.84
N VAL A 56 -2.51 -2.46 -11.58
CA VAL A 56 -2.03 -1.65 -10.45
C VAL A 56 -1.47 -2.55 -9.35
N SER A 57 -0.41 -2.10 -8.70
CA SER A 57 0.16 -2.76 -7.53
C SER A 57 0.64 -1.73 -6.51
N THR A 58 0.42 -1.98 -5.23
CA THR A 58 0.92 -1.16 -4.13
C THR A 58 2.36 -1.51 -3.80
N ARG A 59 3.17 -0.47 -3.56
CA ARG A 59 4.50 -0.65 -3.00
C ARG A 59 4.38 -0.66 -1.48
N GLU A 60 4.24 -1.85 -0.90
CA GLU A 60 4.14 -2.03 0.54
C GLU A 60 5.51 -2.08 1.20
N LEU A 61 5.54 -1.84 2.50
CA LEU A 61 6.75 -1.95 3.30
C LEU A 61 6.78 -3.31 3.99
N ASN A 62 7.81 -4.11 3.69
CA ASN A 62 8.10 -5.35 4.37
C ASN A 62 9.15 -5.10 5.46
N SER A 63 8.72 -5.06 6.72
CA SER A 63 9.60 -4.79 7.86
C SER A 63 10.68 -5.87 8.09
N GLN A 64 10.45 -7.08 7.59
CA GLN A 64 11.44 -8.18 7.69
C GLN A 64 12.67 -7.94 6.81
N ASN A 65 12.53 -7.12 5.77
CA ASN A 65 13.61 -6.78 4.83
C ASN A 65 14.35 -5.49 5.23
N LEU A 66 14.05 -4.89 6.38
CA LEU A 66 14.77 -3.72 6.89
C LEU A 66 16.24 -4.07 7.19
N PRO A 67 17.19 -3.20 6.82
CA PRO A 67 18.61 -3.43 7.12
C PRO A 67 18.92 -3.50 8.62
N ASN A 68 18.12 -2.82 9.43
CA ASN A 68 18.21 -2.83 10.89
C ASN A 68 16.80 -3.05 11.47
N GLN A 69 16.59 -4.23 12.04
CA GLN A 69 15.34 -4.67 12.65
C GLN A 69 15.33 -4.35 14.15
N SER A 70 15.34 -3.05 14.48
CA SER A 70 15.10 -2.59 15.85
C SER A 70 13.62 -2.29 16.04
N TRP A 71 13.15 -2.38 17.28
CA TRP A 71 11.76 -2.04 17.62
C TRP A 71 11.35 -0.62 17.11
N ILE A 72 12.27 0.35 17.25
CA ILE A 72 12.04 1.72 16.76
C ILE A 72 11.86 1.72 15.23
N ASN A 73 12.75 1.03 14.51
CA ASN A 73 12.66 0.99 13.05
C ASN A 73 11.39 0.30 12.57
N GLU A 74 11.07 -0.86 13.12
CA GLU A 74 9.92 -1.66 12.68
C GLU A 74 8.56 -1.06 13.04
N HIS A 75 8.48 -0.33 14.17
CA HIS A 75 7.21 0.10 14.70
C HIS A 75 7.00 1.62 14.74
N LEU A 76 8.07 2.44 14.71
CA LEU A 76 7.94 3.90 14.80
C LEU A 76 8.43 4.62 13.55
N GLN A 77 9.48 4.13 12.90
CA GLN A 77 10.11 4.82 11.78
C GLN A 77 9.61 4.31 10.43
N TYR A 78 9.67 3.02 10.17
CA TYR A 78 9.21 2.42 8.91
C TYR A 78 7.77 1.92 9.08
N THR A 79 6.83 2.86 9.11
CA THR A 79 5.42 2.60 9.47
C THR A 79 4.53 2.28 8.28
N HIS A 80 4.90 2.69 7.07
CA HIS A 80 4.05 2.61 5.88
C HIS A 80 4.84 2.36 4.60
N GLY A 81 4.19 1.73 3.63
CA GLY A 81 4.63 1.69 2.24
C GLY A 81 4.31 2.99 1.51
N PHE A 82 4.78 3.14 0.25
CA PHE A 82 4.64 4.40 -0.45
C PHE A 82 4.45 4.24 -1.95
N GLY A 83 3.34 4.75 -2.45
CA GLY A 83 3.04 4.81 -3.87
C GLY A 83 2.59 3.49 -4.48
N VAL A 84 2.31 3.56 -5.76
CA VAL A 84 1.89 2.42 -6.58
C VAL A 84 2.65 2.41 -7.89
N ALA A 85 2.67 1.26 -8.55
CA ALA A 85 2.97 1.12 -9.97
C ALA A 85 1.66 0.84 -10.70
N LEU A 86 1.34 1.63 -11.74
CA LEU A 86 0.12 1.48 -12.52
C LEU A 86 0.43 1.67 -14.01
N GLY A 87 -0.06 0.76 -14.83
CA GLY A 87 0.10 0.84 -16.28
C GLY A 87 -1.07 0.21 -17.04
N PRO A 88 -1.18 0.45 -18.36
CA PRO A 88 -2.21 -0.15 -19.19
C PRO A 88 -1.93 -1.66 -19.40
N VAL A 89 -2.99 -2.45 -19.55
CA VAL A 89 -2.89 -3.92 -19.68
C VAL A 89 -2.20 -4.39 -20.97
N ASN A 90 -2.02 -3.52 -21.98
CA ASN A 90 -1.70 -3.92 -23.35
C ASN A 90 -0.58 -3.11 -24.01
N GLN A 91 0.19 -2.34 -23.25
CA GLN A 91 1.25 -1.54 -23.83
C GLN A 91 2.62 -1.98 -23.32
N VAL A 92 3.58 -1.95 -24.25
CA VAL A 92 4.99 -2.25 -23.99
C VAL A 92 5.87 -1.14 -24.54
N THR A 93 7.01 -0.91 -23.90
CA THR A 93 8.07 -0.04 -24.41
C THR A 93 8.82 -0.73 -25.56
N GLN A 94 9.73 -0.01 -26.22
CA GLN A 94 10.57 -0.59 -27.26
C GLN A 94 11.49 -1.71 -26.75
N GLU A 95 11.82 -1.67 -25.45
CA GLU A 95 12.64 -2.68 -24.77
C GLU A 95 11.82 -3.88 -24.27
N GLY A 96 10.49 -3.90 -24.50
CA GLY A 96 9.61 -4.98 -24.07
C GLY A 96 9.16 -4.87 -22.60
N LEU A 97 9.40 -3.75 -21.92
CA LEU A 97 8.95 -3.49 -20.56
C LEU A 97 7.51 -2.94 -20.54
N PRO A 98 6.78 -3.06 -19.43
CA PRO A 98 5.46 -2.45 -19.31
C PRO A 98 5.55 -0.93 -19.38
N VAL A 99 4.62 -0.30 -20.08
CA VAL A 99 4.40 1.14 -19.99
C VAL A 99 3.76 1.44 -18.64
N LEU A 100 4.23 2.48 -17.96
CA LEU A 100 3.69 2.91 -16.68
C LEU A 100 3.08 4.30 -16.79
N PHE A 101 1.85 4.45 -16.28
CA PHE A 101 1.16 5.73 -16.11
C PHE A 101 1.57 6.38 -14.79
N ILE A 102 1.68 5.57 -13.71
CA ILE A 102 2.17 6.00 -12.41
C ILE A 102 3.37 5.12 -12.03
N GLN A 103 4.47 5.76 -11.64
CA GLN A 103 5.76 5.13 -11.34
C GLN A 103 6.59 5.95 -10.36
N ASP A 104 7.74 5.42 -9.96
CA ASP A 104 8.82 6.08 -9.21
C ASP A 104 8.48 6.41 -7.74
N LEU A 105 9.45 7.03 -7.04
CA LEU A 105 9.35 7.54 -5.68
C LEU A 105 9.95 8.97 -5.61
N PRO A 106 9.18 9.99 -5.28
CA PRO A 106 7.72 9.95 -5.07
C PRO A 106 6.96 9.57 -6.34
N PRO A 107 5.70 9.10 -6.24
CA PRO A 107 4.92 8.72 -7.41
C PRO A 107 4.77 9.86 -8.40
N THR A 108 5.14 9.59 -9.65
CA THR A 108 4.94 10.52 -10.77
C THR A 108 3.90 9.95 -11.72
N SER A 109 2.96 10.78 -12.16
CA SER A 109 1.99 10.41 -13.18
C SER A 109 2.32 11.03 -14.52
N ARG A 110 2.15 10.25 -15.58
CA ARG A 110 2.25 10.70 -16.99
C ARG A 110 0.89 10.98 -17.62
N THR A 111 -0.17 10.89 -16.82
CA THR A 111 -1.56 11.04 -17.26
C THR A 111 -2.31 11.94 -16.29
N ASP A 112 -3.60 12.13 -16.50
CA ASP A 112 -4.50 12.86 -15.61
C ASP A 112 -4.83 12.12 -14.30
N LEU A 113 -4.45 10.85 -14.16
CA LEU A 113 -4.56 10.13 -12.90
C LEU A 113 -3.54 10.65 -11.89
N SER A 114 -3.98 11.03 -10.70
CA SER A 114 -3.11 11.47 -9.60
C SER A 114 -3.33 10.65 -8.34
N ILE A 115 -2.31 10.63 -7.48
CA ILE A 115 -2.38 10.09 -6.12
C ILE A 115 -1.93 11.17 -5.16
N ASP A 116 -2.87 11.73 -4.41
CA ASP A 116 -2.62 12.81 -3.48
C ASP A 116 -2.14 12.29 -2.11
N GLN A 117 -2.51 11.06 -1.77
CA GLN A 117 -2.12 10.38 -0.53
C GLN A 117 -1.51 9.00 -0.82
N PRO A 118 -0.22 8.96 -1.14
CA PRO A 118 0.47 7.74 -1.53
C PRO A 118 0.91 6.84 -0.36
N SER A 119 0.74 7.26 0.90
CA SER A 119 1.17 6.49 2.08
C SER A 119 0.27 5.28 2.34
N ILE A 120 0.86 4.09 2.46
CA ILE A 120 0.17 2.82 2.57
C ILE A 120 0.38 2.23 3.96
N TYR A 121 -0.55 2.52 4.89
CA TYR A 121 -0.54 1.99 6.26
C TYR A 121 -1.23 0.63 6.40
N PHE A 122 -2.05 0.25 5.44
CA PHE A 122 -2.81 -0.99 5.39
C PHE A 122 -2.56 -1.67 4.05
N GLY A 123 -2.38 -2.98 4.06
CA GLY A 123 -2.08 -3.72 2.83
C GLY A 123 -2.14 -5.22 3.03
N GLU A 124 -1.62 -5.97 2.08
CA GLU A 124 -1.58 -7.42 2.11
C GLU A 124 -0.37 -7.97 2.89
N LEU A 125 0.76 -7.24 2.87
CA LEU A 125 2.00 -7.64 3.55
C LEU A 125 2.13 -7.07 4.96
N SER A 126 1.30 -6.10 5.33
CA SER A 126 1.39 -5.35 6.59
C SER A 126 0.84 -6.16 7.78
N ASN A 127 1.66 -7.02 8.41
CA ASN A 127 1.22 -7.92 9.49
C ASN A 127 1.50 -7.42 10.92
N ASN A 128 2.42 -6.47 11.11
CA ASN A 128 2.81 -5.94 12.42
C ASN A 128 1.96 -4.70 12.81
N TYR A 129 2.00 -4.34 14.10
CA TYR A 129 1.49 -3.04 14.55
C TYR A 129 2.52 -1.95 14.30
N VAL A 130 2.08 -0.70 14.17
CA VAL A 130 2.94 0.49 14.15
C VAL A 130 2.38 1.54 15.10
N VAL A 131 3.25 2.42 15.58
CA VAL A 131 2.87 3.56 16.40
C VAL A 131 3.28 4.84 15.68
N VAL A 132 2.30 5.66 15.40
CA VAL A 132 2.45 6.92 14.68
C VAL A 132 2.32 8.12 15.62
N ASN A 133 2.68 9.31 15.14
CA ASN A 133 2.70 10.55 15.94
C ASN A 133 3.57 10.42 17.20
N THR A 134 4.73 9.81 17.05
CA THR A 134 5.72 9.65 18.11
C THR A 134 6.73 10.80 18.08
N ASN A 135 7.74 10.75 18.96
CA ASN A 135 8.87 11.68 18.92
C ASN A 135 9.88 11.32 17.82
N THR A 136 9.74 10.14 17.20
CA THR A 136 10.50 9.70 16.04
C THR A 136 9.73 10.07 14.78
N ASP A 137 10.38 10.76 13.84
CA ASP A 137 9.77 11.03 12.54
C ASP A 137 9.67 9.73 11.72
N GLU A 138 8.57 9.61 10.98
CA GLU A 138 8.32 8.44 10.12
C GLU A 138 9.13 8.58 8.83
N PHE A 139 9.74 7.49 8.38
CA PHE A 139 10.34 7.41 7.06
C PHE A 139 9.23 7.46 6.01
N HIS A 140 9.35 8.35 5.05
CA HIS A 140 8.36 8.54 4.00
C HIS A 140 8.78 7.85 2.69
N TYR A 141 9.88 8.32 2.12
CA TYR A 141 10.50 7.69 0.94
C TYR A 141 11.98 8.09 0.83
N PRO A 142 12.81 7.32 0.09
CA PRO A 142 14.19 7.68 -0.15
C PRO A 142 14.31 8.75 -1.24
N GLU A 143 15.17 9.74 -1.04
CA GLU A 143 15.49 10.76 -2.03
C GLU A 143 17.01 10.81 -2.23
N GLY A 144 17.50 10.15 -3.28
CA GLY A 144 18.93 9.95 -3.50
C GLY A 144 19.59 9.16 -2.36
N ASP A 145 20.58 9.77 -1.71
CA ASP A 145 21.26 9.21 -0.53
C ASP A 145 20.59 9.56 0.80
N ASP A 146 19.63 10.50 0.78
CA ASP A 146 18.88 10.96 1.94
C ASP A 146 17.50 10.28 2.06
N ASN A 147 16.81 10.54 3.17
CA ASN A 147 15.45 10.08 3.40
C ASN A 147 14.54 11.27 3.67
N VAL A 148 13.38 11.27 3.03
CA VAL A 148 12.31 12.19 3.37
C VAL A 148 11.53 11.62 4.54
N SER A 149 11.23 12.46 5.54
CA SER A 149 10.46 12.10 6.71
C SER A 149 9.06 12.68 6.63
N SER A 150 8.12 12.02 7.27
CA SER A 150 6.73 12.47 7.39
C SER A 150 6.22 12.32 8.82
N ARG A 151 5.01 12.80 9.04
CA ARG A 151 4.20 12.54 10.24
C ARG A 151 2.82 12.13 9.80
N TYR A 152 2.26 11.17 10.54
CA TYR A 152 0.92 10.69 10.28
C TYR A 152 -0.12 11.82 10.43
N ASP A 153 -0.89 12.09 9.41
CA ASP A 153 -1.96 13.09 9.33
C ASP A 153 -3.37 12.47 9.38
N GLY A 154 -3.45 11.15 9.42
CA GLY A 154 -4.70 10.42 9.45
C GLY A 154 -5.39 10.44 10.82
N THR A 155 -6.64 10.05 10.85
CA THR A 155 -7.47 9.96 12.06
C THR A 155 -7.54 8.55 12.66
N GLY A 156 -6.95 7.55 11.99
CA GLY A 156 -6.98 6.14 12.40
C GLY A 156 -6.11 5.83 13.62
N GLY A 157 -6.19 4.58 14.07
CA GLY A 157 -5.45 4.09 15.24
C GLY A 157 -6.08 4.46 16.58
N LEU A 158 -5.58 3.83 17.64
CA LEU A 158 -6.02 4.07 19.02
C LEU A 158 -4.95 4.86 19.78
N GLU A 159 -5.37 5.83 20.55
CA GLU A 159 -4.47 6.68 21.36
C GLU A 159 -3.75 5.86 22.44
N LEU A 160 -2.44 6.09 22.59
CA LEU A 160 -1.58 5.48 23.61
C LEU A 160 -1.30 6.42 24.81
N GLY A 161 -1.97 7.58 24.88
CA GLY A 161 -1.65 8.66 25.78
C GLY A 161 -1.68 8.37 27.28
N GLY A 162 -2.19 7.22 27.71
CA GLY A 162 -2.29 6.87 29.13
C GLY A 162 -1.47 5.62 29.49
N MET A 163 -0.84 5.61 30.70
CA MET A 163 -0.04 4.48 31.17
C MET A 163 -0.80 3.15 31.18
N LEU A 164 -2.09 3.17 31.53
CA LEU A 164 -2.93 1.98 31.52
C LEU A 164 -3.10 1.42 30.10
N ARG A 165 -3.32 2.28 29.09
CA ARG A 165 -3.42 1.86 27.70
C ARG A 165 -2.09 1.28 27.21
N ARG A 166 -0.96 1.90 27.52
CA ARG A 166 0.38 1.38 27.19
C ARG A 166 0.61 0.02 27.81
N LEU A 167 0.21 -0.19 29.07
CA LEU A 167 0.31 -1.50 29.73
C LEU A 167 -0.54 -2.55 29.02
N LEU A 168 -1.80 -2.24 28.68
CA LEU A 168 -2.69 -3.18 28.00
C LEU A 168 -2.16 -3.55 26.60
N PHE A 169 -1.66 -2.59 25.82
CA PHE A 169 -1.08 -2.86 24.51
C PHE A 169 0.28 -3.59 24.60
N SER A 170 1.10 -3.27 25.60
CA SER A 170 2.33 -4.01 25.90
C SER A 170 2.06 -5.49 26.17
N LEU A 171 1.03 -5.80 26.96
CA LEU A 171 0.60 -7.17 27.21
C LEU A 171 0.02 -7.84 25.95
N ARG A 172 -0.82 -7.12 25.20
CA ARG A 172 -1.44 -7.63 23.97
C ARG A 172 -0.41 -8.03 22.91
N PHE A 173 0.60 -7.20 22.69
CA PHE A 173 1.61 -7.39 21.65
C PHE A 173 2.89 -8.03 22.18
N GLN A 174 2.96 -8.35 23.48
CA GLN A 174 4.13 -8.91 24.15
C GLN A 174 5.40 -8.06 23.91
N SER A 175 5.23 -6.74 23.86
CA SER A 175 6.27 -5.76 23.63
C SER A 175 6.35 -4.80 24.81
N TYR A 176 7.39 -4.96 25.64
CA TYR A 176 7.64 -4.10 26.79
C TYR A 176 8.05 -2.67 26.37
N GLU A 177 8.56 -2.50 25.17
CA GLU A 177 8.97 -1.23 24.60
C GLU A 177 7.80 -0.22 24.55
N ILE A 178 6.58 -0.69 24.31
CA ILE A 178 5.37 0.15 24.33
C ILE A 178 5.20 0.82 25.70
N LEU A 179 5.58 0.13 26.78
CA LEU A 179 5.44 0.65 28.14
C LEU A 179 6.57 1.62 28.52
N VAL A 180 7.83 1.29 28.15
CA VAL A 180 9.02 2.00 28.65
C VAL A 180 9.62 2.99 27.67
N SER A 181 9.22 2.97 26.39
CA SER A 181 9.84 3.84 25.38
C SER A 181 9.56 5.33 25.66
N GLY A 182 10.63 6.11 25.69
CA GLY A 182 10.58 7.57 25.75
C GLY A 182 10.17 8.24 24.42
N GLN A 183 10.04 7.45 23.32
CA GLN A 183 9.62 7.95 22.02
C GLN A 183 8.10 8.18 21.93
N LEU A 184 7.34 7.55 22.82
CA LEU A 184 5.89 7.68 22.86
C LEU A 184 5.46 8.91 23.69
N ASN A 185 4.52 9.69 23.16
CA ASN A 185 3.96 10.89 23.77
C ASN A 185 2.42 10.78 23.93
N SER A 186 1.76 11.88 24.29
CA SER A 186 0.30 11.93 24.48
C SER A 186 -0.48 11.71 23.19
N ASP A 187 0.09 12.11 22.05
CA ASP A 187 -0.57 12.12 20.75
C ASP A 187 -0.29 10.83 19.98
N SER A 188 0.58 9.98 20.51
CA SER A 188 0.94 8.70 19.90
C SER A 188 -0.27 7.78 19.74
N ARG A 189 -0.41 7.21 18.55
CA ARG A 189 -1.51 6.32 18.18
C ARG A 189 -0.96 4.99 17.68
N ILE A 190 -1.55 3.89 18.12
CA ILE A 190 -1.21 2.55 17.66
C ILE A 190 -2.18 2.11 16.56
N ILE A 191 -1.64 1.67 15.42
CA ILE A 191 -2.37 1.11 14.29
C ILE A 191 -2.05 -0.39 14.23
N PHE A 192 -3.08 -1.22 14.23
CA PHE A 192 -2.96 -2.67 14.16
C PHE A 192 -4.12 -3.28 13.36
N HIS A 193 -4.11 -4.58 13.12
CA HIS A 193 -4.94 -5.23 12.09
C HIS A 193 -4.73 -4.52 10.75
N ARG A 194 -3.48 -4.43 10.34
CA ARG A 194 -3.07 -3.70 9.13
C ARG A 194 -3.21 -4.54 7.88
N ASN A 195 -3.12 -5.86 8.00
CA ASN A 195 -3.46 -6.76 6.92
C ASN A 195 -4.95 -6.62 6.57
N ILE A 196 -5.25 -6.36 5.31
CA ILE A 196 -6.62 -6.06 4.84
C ILE A 196 -7.54 -7.26 5.05
N SER A 197 -7.07 -8.45 4.75
CA SER A 197 -7.87 -9.67 4.89
C SER A 197 -8.27 -9.92 6.33
N ASP A 198 -7.33 -9.81 7.27
CA ASP A 198 -7.57 -9.97 8.70
C ASP A 198 -8.44 -8.84 9.27
N ARG A 199 -8.23 -7.62 8.77
CA ARG A 199 -8.97 -6.44 9.21
C ARG A 199 -10.46 -6.56 8.89
N VAL A 200 -10.79 -6.84 7.63
CA VAL A 200 -12.21 -6.96 7.20
C VAL A 200 -12.88 -8.14 7.88
N ALA A 201 -12.20 -9.28 7.99
CA ALA A 201 -12.73 -10.46 8.69
C ALA A 201 -12.97 -10.20 10.19
N THR A 202 -12.13 -9.36 10.82
CA THR A 202 -12.33 -8.95 12.22
C THR A 202 -13.50 -8.00 12.40
N ILE A 203 -13.71 -7.07 11.44
CA ILE A 203 -14.80 -6.08 11.50
C ILE A 203 -16.17 -6.72 11.26
N ALA A 204 -16.26 -7.62 10.28
CA ALA A 204 -17.52 -8.25 9.90
C ALA A 204 -17.39 -9.80 9.78
N PRO A 205 -17.17 -10.51 10.89
CA PRO A 205 -16.90 -11.95 10.90
C PRO A 205 -18.09 -12.81 10.44
N PHE A 206 -19.25 -12.22 10.26
CA PHE A 206 -20.47 -12.88 9.78
C PHE A 206 -20.57 -12.97 8.25
N LEU A 207 -19.65 -12.31 7.52
CA LEU A 207 -19.56 -12.40 6.07
C LEU A 207 -18.56 -13.48 5.65
N ARG A 208 -18.78 -14.03 4.47
CA ARG A 208 -17.76 -14.81 3.74
C ARG A 208 -17.09 -13.91 2.74
N TYR A 209 -15.77 -13.93 2.73
CA TYR A 209 -14.96 -13.08 1.88
C TYR A 209 -14.36 -13.88 0.75
N ASP A 210 -14.19 -13.23 -0.40
CA ASP A 210 -13.27 -13.70 -1.42
C ASP A 210 -11.84 -13.72 -0.87
N ALA A 211 -10.99 -14.54 -1.44
CA ALA A 211 -9.60 -14.66 -1.00
C ALA A 211 -8.74 -13.45 -1.37
N ASP A 212 -9.14 -12.72 -2.40
CA ASP A 212 -8.35 -11.70 -3.09
C ASP A 212 -8.87 -10.28 -2.81
N PRO A 213 -8.25 -9.52 -1.90
CA PRO A 213 -8.48 -8.09 -1.79
C PRO A 213 -7.80 -7.37 -2.96
N TYR A 214 -8.39 -6.32 -3.48
CA TYR A 214 -7.84 -5.55 -4.59
C TYR A 214 -7.82 -4.05 -4.34
N LEU A 215 -6.88 -3.36 -5.00
CA LEU A 215 -6.69 -1.93 -4.88
C LEU A 215 -7.52 -1.15 -5.91
N VAL A 216 -8.12 -0.05 -5.46
CA VAL A 216 -8.82 0.92 -6.32
C VAL A 216 -8.30 2.33 -6.04
N ILE A 217 -8.08 3.10 -7.10
CA ILE A 217 -7.73 4.53 -7.01
C ILE A 217 -8.99 5.35 -7.29
N ALA A 218 -9.39 6.17 -6.34
CA ALA A 218 -10.52 7.09 -6.51
C ALA A 218 -10.23 8.42 -5.82
N ASP A 219 -10.51 9.52 -6.51
CA ASP A 219 -10.32 10.89 -6.01
C ASP A 219 -8.93 11.13 -5.39
N GLY A 220 -7.87 10.66 -6.05
CA GLY A 220 -6.48 10.77 -5.60
C GLY A 220 -6.11 9.93 -4.36
N ARG A 221 -6.96 9.00 -3.95
CA ARG A 221 -6.77 8.13 -2.78
C ARG A 221 -6.75 6.66 -3.16
N LEU A 222 -6.10 5.86 -2.31
CA LEU A 222 -6.00 4.41 -2.43
C LEU A 222 -7.05 3.76 -1.54
N TYR A 223 -7.86 2.87 -2.11
CA TYR A 223 -8.88 2.12 -1.39
C TYR A 223 -8.68 0.62 -1.60
N TRP A 224 -8.62 -0.12 -0.50
CA TRP A 224 -8.70 -1.56 -0.55
C TRP A 224 -10.16 -2.00 -0.59
N MET A 225 -10.47 -2.86 -1.54
CA MET A 225 -11.77 -3.50 -1.68
C MET A 225 -11.65 -5.02 -1.49
N ARG A 226 -12.68 -5.63 -0.98
CA ARG A 226 -12.76 -7.07 -0.84
C ARG A 226 -14.20 -7.51 -0.96
N ASP A 227 -14.49 -8.40 -1.89
CA ASP A 227 -15.82 -8.92 -2.11
C ASP A 227 -16.26 -9.79 -0.94
N ALA A 228 -17.53 -9.67 -0.58
CA ALA A 228 -18.11 -10.38 0.55
C ALA A 228 -19.52 -10.90 0.24
N TYR A 229 -19.83 -12.05 0.81
CA TYR A 229 -21.07 -12.77 0.59
C TYR A 229 -21.78 -13.04 1.90
N THR A 230 -23.11 -12.91 1.90
CA THR A 230 -23.96 -13.43 2.98
C THR A 230 -24.27 -14.90 2.72
N THR A 231 -24.23 -15.72 3.76
CA THR A 231 -24.74 -17.11 3.70
C THR A 231 -26.18 -17.10 4.09
N THR A 232 -27.06 -17.54 3.20
CA THR A 232 -28.45 -17.92 3.52
C THR A 232 -28.49 -19.32 4.11
#